data_849b90031b0c837231fb29864867c7ec
#
_entry.id   849b90031b0c837231fb29864867c7ec
#
_cell.length_a   1.000
_cell.length_b   1.000
_cell.length_c   1.000
_cell.angle_alpha   90.00
_cell.angle_beta   90.00
_cell.angle_gamma   90.00
#
_symmetry.space_group_name_H-M   'P 1'
#
loop_
_entity.id
_entity.type
_entity.pdbx_description
1 polymer ?
#
loop_
_entity_poly.entity_id
_entity_poly.type
_entity_poly.pdbx_seq_one_letter_code
_entity_poly.pdbx_strand_id
1 'polypeptide(L)'
;KEVKKEVRDMFENQSPSYIYSYLKKIDSESAKKIHPNDSYRISRMLEIFFSNDEKPSTILKKCSKNVQYFNNLNLSIMPLRSSIHENIEKRLDIMINGGLLEEVSKLLITHKSSEMQAMSTIGYRQVNKYLSGDITFSDMRNDILSSTRQLAKRQITWLRHLDATTVYSFSDYDNIEKRISYFLEEKK
;
A
#
# COMPACT_ATOMS: atom_id res chain seq x y z
N LYS A 1 -19.60 -3.07 -5.78
CA LYS A 1 -19.10 -4.25 -5.02
C LYS A 1 -19.27 -5.55 -5.80
N GLU A 2 -20.34 -5.72 -6.55
CA GLU A 2 -20.60 -6.91 -7.39
C GLU A 2 -19.60 -7.02 -8.55
N VAL A 3 -19.34 -5.96 -9.26
CA VAL A 3 -18.43 -5.93 -10.42
C VAL A 3 -17.01 -6.43 -10.09
N LYS A 4 -16.51 -6.20 -8.87
CA LYS A 4 -15.20 -6.72 -8.45
C LYS A 4 -15.17 -8.24 -8.37
N LYS A 5 -16.25 -8.86 -7.98
CA LYS A 5 -16.36 -10.32 -7.90
C LYS A 5 -16.47 -10.91 -9.30
N GLU A 6 -17.36 -10.38 -10.12
CA GLU A 6 -17.53 -10.80 -11.52
C GLU A 6 -16.25 -10.71 -12.34
N VAL A 7 -15.50 -9.61 -12.21
CA VAL A 7 -14.21 -9.45 -12.89
C VAL A 7 -13.18 -10.45 -12.39
N ARG A 8 -13.14 -10.75 -11.08
CA ARG A 8 -12.25 -11.79 -10.55
C ARG A 8 -12.63 -13.15 -11.09
N ASP A 9 -13.90 -13.52 -11.00
CA ASP A 9 -14.41 -14.81 -11.47
C ASP A 9 -14.16 -15.01 -12.97
N MET A 10 -14.29 -13.94 -13.78
CA MET A 10 -14.02 -13.95 -15.22
C MET A 10 -12.53 -14.24 -15.55
N PHE A 11 -11.61 -13.80 -14.69
CA PHE A 11 -10.17 -13.92 -14.95
C PHE A 11 -9.44 -14.86 -13.99
N GLU A 12 -10.12 -15.48 -13.04
CA GLU A 12 -9.52 -16.32 -11.99
C GLU A 12 -8.67 -17.47 -12.54
N ASN A 13 -9.07 -18.04 -13.67
CA ASN A 13 -8.38 -19.16 -14.32
C ASN A 13 -7.59 -18.76 -15.57
N GLN A 14 -7.42 -17.45 -15.81
CA GLN A 14 -6.73 -16.97 -17.00
C GLN A 14 -5.26 -16.66 -16.73
N SER A 15 -4.41 -16.87 -17.73
CA SER A 15 -2.99 -16.52 -17.60
C SER A 15 -2.81 -14.99 -17.48
N PRO A 16 -1.79 -14.50 -16.74
CA PRO A 16 -1.47 -13.08 -16.66
C PRO A 16 -1.29 -12.41 -18.03
N SER A 17 -0.72 -13.13 -18.98
CA SER A 17 -0.54 -12.66 -20.36
C SER A 17 -1.86 -12.47 -21.11
N TYR A 18 -2.83 -13.35 -20.87
CA TYR A 18 -4.18 -13.20 -21.45
C TYR A 18 -4.87 -11.95 -20.88
N ILE A 19 -4.88 -11.80 -19.57
CA ILE A 19 -5.51 -10.66 -18.88
C ILE A 19 -4.87 -9.33 -19.33
N TYR A 20 -3.53 -9.30 -19.46
CA TYR A 20 -2.82 -8.15 -20.00
C TYR A 20 -3.19 -7.84 -21.44
N SER A 21 -3.27 -8.87 -22.30
CA SER A 21 -3.66 -8.69 -23.71
C SER A 21 -5.08 -8.16 -23.84
N TYR A 22 -5.97 -8.58 -22.95
CA TYR A 22 -7.35 -8.10 -22.88
C TYR A 22 -7.40 -6.62 -22.49
N LEU A 23 -6.68 -6.20 -21.42
CA LEU A 23 -6.55 -4.79 -21.07
C LEU A 23 -5.98 -3.96 -22.22
N LYS A 24 -4.97 -4.48 -22.93
CA LYS A 24 -4.34 -3.80 -24.07
C LYS A 24 -5.33 -3.55 -25.21
N LYS A 25 -6.29 -4.44 -25.45
CA LYS A 25 -7.36 -4.27 -26.46
C LYS A 25 -8.35 -3.19 -26.04
N ILE A 26 -8.72 -3.13 -24.77
CA ILE A 26 -9.68 -2.15 -24.23
C ILE A 26 -9.04 -0.77 -24.10
N ASP A 27 -7.86 -0.71 -23.49
CA ASP A 27 -7.17 0.52 -23.15
C ASP A 27 -5.64 0.36 -23.26
N SER A 28 -5.13 0.58 -24.46
CA SER A 28 -3.69 0.47 -24.73
C SER A 28 -2.85 1.48 -23.96
N GLU A 29 -3.42 2.63 -23.58
CA GLU A 29 -2.72 3.67 -22.81
C GLU A 29 -2.51 3.22 -21.36
N SER A 30 -3.52 2.66 -20.71
CA SER A 30 -3.39 2.07 -19.38
C SER A 30 -2.44 0.88 -19.39
N ALA A 31 -2.53 0.01 -20.38
CA ALA A 31 -1.66 -1.15 -20.49
C ALA A 31 -0.17 -0.77 -20.61
N LYS A 32 0.18 0.28 -21.33
CA LYS A 32 1.58 0.77 -21.48
C LYS A 32 2.20 1.22 -20.15
N LYS A 33 1.39 1.59 -19.17
CA LYS A 33 1.85 2.09 -17.86
C LYS A 33 1.98 0.98 -16.80
N ILE A 34 1.56 -0.24 -17.14
CA ILE A 34 1.49 -1.37 -16.21
C ILE A 34 2.37 -2.50 -16.71
N HIS A 35 3.19 -3.06 -15.80
CA HIS A 35 3.99 -4.22 -16.16
C HIS A 35 3.09 -5.44 -16.44
N PRO A 36 3.33 -6.24 -17.51
CA PRO A 36 2.49 -7.39 -17.87
C PRO A 36 2.26 -8.42 -16.76
N ASN A 37 3.19 -8.53 -15.82
CA ASN A 37 3.09 -9.45 -14.68
C ASN A 37 2.42 -8.82 -13.44
N ASP A 38 1.99 -7.55 -13.50
CA ASP A 38 1.29 -6.89 -12.40
C ASP A 38 -0.22 -7.19 -12.48
N SER A 39 -0.58 -8.42 -12.15
CA SER A 39 -1.96 -8.90 -12.21
C SER A 39 -2.90 -8.05 -11.35
N TYR A 40 -2.45 -7.54 -10.20
CA TYR A 40 -3.26 -6.70 -9.34
C TYR A 40 -3.66 -5.38 -10.01
N ARG A 41 -2.69 -4.67 -10.62
CA ARG A 41 -2.97 -3.42 -11.32
C ARG A 41 -3.78 -3.64 -12.58
N ILE A 42 -3.51 -4.71 -13.31
CA ILE A 42 -4.28 -5.08 -14.51
C ILE A 42 -5.75 -5.32 -14.13
N SER A 43 -6.01 -6.16 -13.13
CA SER A 43 -7.38 -6.43 -12.64
C SER A 43 -8.06 -5.16 -12.18
N ARG A 44 -7.34 -4.24 -11.51
CA ARG A 44 -7.91 -2.97 -11.08
C ARG A 44 -8.34 -2.07 -12.25
N MET A 45 -7.60 -2.05 -13.36
CA MET A 45 -8.02 -1.33 -14.55
C MET A 45 -9.27 -1.95 -15.18
N LEU A 46 -9.34 -3.27 -15.22
CA LEU A 46 -10.52 -3.97 -15.72
C LEU A 46 -11.75 -3.72 -14.83
N GLU A 47 -11.59 -3.74 -13.51
CA GLU A 47 -12.66 -3.36 -12.57
C GLU A 47 -13.19 -1.94 -12.86
N ILE A 48 -12.29 -0.97 -13.12
CA ILE A 48 -12.68 0.40 -13.46
C ILE A 48 -13.46 0.42 -14.79
N PHE A 49 -12.99 -0.31 -15.80
CA PHE A 49 -13.66 -0.39 -17.09
C PHE A 49 -15.06 -0.95 -16.96
N PHE A 50 -15.22 -2.14 -16.37
CA PHE A 50 -16.52 -2.79 -16.24
C PHE A 50 -17.49 -2.06 -15.29
N SER A 51 -16.97 -1.25 -14.35
CA SER A 51 -17.83 -0.45 -13.47
C SER A 51 -18.39 0.80 -14.12
N ASN A 52 -17.73 1.33 -15.15
CA ASN A 52 -18.06 2.65 -15.71
C ASN A 52 -18.34 2.62 -17.22
N ASP A 53 -18.13 1.49 -17.87
CA ASP A 53 -18.20 1.34 -19.34
C ASP A 53 -17.37 2.39 -20.10
N GLU A 54 -16.28 2.85 -19.46
CA GLU A 54 -15.38 3.86 -20.00
C GLU A 54 -13.92 3.45 -19.79
N LYS A 55 -13.03 3.81 -20.72
CA LYS A 55 -11.60 3.49 -20.64
C LYS A 55 -10.98 4.02 -19.35
N PRO A 56 -10.27 3.18 -18.57
CA PRO A 56 -9.60 3.60 -17.35
C PRO A 56 -8.70 4.81 -17.52
N SER A 57 -7.94 4.89 -18.62
CA SER A 57 -7.10 6.06 -18.93
C SER A 57 -7.90 7.37 -19.02
N THR A 58 -9.10 7.35 -19.55
CA THR A 58 -9.98 8.52 -19.65
C THR A 58 -10.48 8.94 -18.28
N ILE A 59 -10.96 7.98 -17.49
CA ILE A 59 -11.44 8.22 -16.11
C ILE A 59 -10.31 8.80 -15.26
N LEU A 60 -9.12 8.17 -15.29
CA LEU A 60 -7.98 8.63 -14.53
C LEU A 60 -7.52 10.04 -14.94
N LYS A 61 -7.58 10.39 -16.23
CA LYS A 61 -7.29 11.75 -16.71
C LYS A 61 -8.33 12.77 -16.21
N LYS A 62 -9.60 12.40 -16.16
CA LYS A 62 -10.65 13.26 -15.57
C LYS A 62 -10.41 13.49 -14.08
N CYS A 63 -10.03 12.44 -13.34
CA CYS A 63 -9.72 12.54 -11.91
C CYS A 63 -8.39 13.26 -11.63
N SER A 64 -7.41 13.18 -12.53
CA SER A 64 -6.11 13.84 -12.37
C SER A 64 -6.08 15.31 -12.76
N LYS A 65 -7.13 15.83 -13.37
CA LYS A 65 -7.35 17.27 -13.47
C LYS A 65 -7.65 17.80 -12.06
N ASN A 66 -6.59 17.86 -11.26
CA ASN A 66 -6.65 18.47 -9.93
C ASN A 66 -7.06 19.93 -10.09
N VAL A 67 -8.33 20.17 -10.00
CA VAL A 67 -8.81 21.48 -9.61
C VAL A 67 -8.40 21.60 -8.16
N GLN A 68 -7.35 22.33 -7.91
CA GLN A 68 -6.86 22.58 -6.55
C GLN A 68 -7.86 23.56 -5.90
N TYR A 69 -8.91 23.00 -5.30
CA TYR A 69 -9.97 23.77 -4.63
C TYR A 69 -9.48 24.41 -3.34
N PHE A 70 -8.37 23.90 -2.79
CA PHE A 70 -7.82 24.37 -1.53
C PHE A 70 -6.31 24.58 -1.68
N ASN A 71 -5.82 25.66 -1.06
CA ASN A 71 -4.39 25.76 -0.84
C ASN A 71 -4.04 24.76 0.29
N ASN A 72 -3.04 23.97 0.10
CA ASN A 72 -2.57 23.00 1.08
C ASN A 72 -1.09 23.19 1.36
N LEU A 73 -0.72 22.99 2.61
CA LEU A 73 0.67 22.91 3.04
C LEU A 73 0.99 21.46 3.37
N ASN A 74 1.88 20.85 2.57
CA ASN A 74 2.32 19.49 2.80
C ASN A 74 3.59 19.50 3.66
N LEU A 75 3.50 18.94 4.85
CA LEU A 75 4.63 18.78 5.76
C LEU A 75 4.86 17.30 6.02
N SER A 76 6.10 16.88 6.08
CA SER A 76 6.50 15.51 6.42
C SER A 76 7.56 15.53 7.50
N ILE A 77 7.41 14.68 8.51
CA ILE A 77 8.40 14.46 9.55
C ILE A 77 9.12 13.15 9.23
N MET A 78 10.44 13.21 9.04
CA MET A 78 11.26 12.05 8.72
C MET A 78 12.24 11.77 9.86
N PRO A 79 12.06 10.67 10.59
CA PRO A 79 13.00 10.27 11.64
C PRO A 79 14.31 9.77 11.04
N LEU A 80 15.36 9.71 11.85
CA LEU A 80 16.64 9.13 11.47
C LEU A 80 16.46 7.64 11.13
N ARG A 81 17.21 7.15 10.15
CA ARG A 81 17.11 5.76 9.68
C ARG A 81 17.40 4.74 10.79
N SER A 82 18.36 5.04 11.68
CA SER A 82 18.66 4.20 12.86
C SER A 82 17.43 4.07 13.75
N SER A 83 16.80 5.19 14.08
CA SER A 83 15.59 5.21 14.92
C SER A 83 14.41 4.45 14.28
N ILE A 84 14.28 4.49 12.95
CA ILE A 84 13.26 3.71 12.25
C ILE A 84 13.49 2.21 12.47
N HIS A 85 14.73 1.72 12.34
CA HIS A 85 15.04 0.31 12.51
C HIS A 85 14.78 -0.16 13.95
N GLU A 86 15.23 0.61 14.93
CA GLU A 86 14.97 0.32 16.35
C GLU A 86 13.47 0.29 16.67
N ASN A 87 12.72 1.25 16.17
CA ASN A 87 11.28 1.32 16.39
C ASN A 87 10.53 0.15 15.72
N ILE A 88 10.99 -0.31 14.56
CA ILE A 88 10.43 -1.50 13.90
C ILE A 88 10.65 -2.74 14.78
N GLU A 89 11.84 -2.92 15.34
CA GLU A 89 12.13 -4.05 16.22
C GLU A 89 11.30 -4.01 17.50
N LYS A 90 11.31 -2.87 18.20
CA LYS A 90 10.50 -2.66 19.42
C LYS A 90 9.01 -2.90 19.18
N ARG A 91 8.50 -2.38 18.06
CA ARG A 91 7.10 -2.57 17.68
C ARG A 91 6.78 -4.04 17.44
N LEU A 92 7.64 -4.78 16.74
CA LEU A 92 7.42 -6.20 16.53
C LEU A 92 7.37 -6.98 17.83
N ASP A 93 8.29 -6.70 18.75
CA ASP A 93 8.33 -7.36 20.06
C ASP A 93 7.04 -7.04 20.88
N ILE A 94 6.58 -5.80 20.84
CA ILE A 94 5.30 -5.40 21.46
C ILE A 94 4.13 -6.17 20.82
N MET A 95 4.09 -6.29 19.50
CA MET A 95 3.01 -7.00 18.80
C MET A 95 3.00 -8.50 19.13
N ILE A 96 4.17 -9.14 19.16
CA ILE A 96 4.29 -10.56 19.51
C ILE A 96 3.82 -10.77 20.96
N ASN A 97 4.34 -9.99 21.90
CA ASN A 97 3.96 -10.07 23.31
C ASN A 97 2.49 -9.68 23.57
N GLY A 98 1.93 -8.85 22.71
CA GLY A 98 0.54 -8.40 22.73
C GLY A 98 -0.46 -9.38 22.10
N GLY A 99 -0.02 -10.58 21.68
CA GLY A 99 -0.90 -11.63 21.20
C GLY A 99 -1.12 -11.70 19.69
N LEU A 100 -0.15 -11.24 18.89
CA LEU A 100 -0.21 -11.29 17.42
C LEU A 100 -0.44 -12.74 16.91
N LEU A 101 0.21 -13.73 17.53
CA LEU A 101 0.08 -15.13 17.12
C LEU A 101 -1.32 -15.67 17.41
N GLU A 102 -1.85 -15.37 18.57
CA GLU A 102 -3.20 -15.76 19.02
C GLU A 102 -4.27 -15.10 18.16
N GLU A 103 -4.09 -13.84 17.80
CA GLU A 103 -4.99 -13.10 16.91
C GLU A 103 -5.08 -13.77 15.53
N VAL A 104 -3.94 -14.04 14.90
CA VAL A 104 -3.90 -14.70 13.59
C VAL A 104 -4.47 -16.12 13.68
N SER A 105 -4.13 -16.88 14.72
CA SER A 105 -4.67 -18.22 14.94
C SER A 105 -6.21 -18.23 15.04
N LYS A 106 -6.79 -17.30 15.81
CA LYS A 106 -8.25 -17.14 15.91
C LYS A 106 -8.89 -16.80 14.56
N LEU A 107 -8.27 -15.92 13.79
CA LEU A 107 -8.78 -15.55 12.47
C LEU A 107 -8.74 -16.73 11.49
N LEU A 108 -7.71 -17.57 11.54
CA LEU A 108 -7.60 -18.77 10.70
C LEU A 108 -8.69 -19.81 11.03
N ILE A 109 -9.11 -19.90 12.29
CA ILE A 109 -10.18 -20.82 12.73
C ILE A 109 -11.56 -20.30 12.32
N THR A 110 -11.79 -18.98 12.45
CA THR A 110 -13.12 -18.38 12.23
C THR A 110 -13.44 -18.09 10.77
N HIS A 111 -12.43 -17.93 9.94
CA HIS A 111 -12.59 -17.56 8.53
C HIS A 111 -11.74 -18.44 7.62
N LYS A 112 -12.24 -18.75 6.42
CA LYS A 112 -11.40 -19.38 5.38
C LYS A 112 -10.28 -18.42 5.00
N SER A 113 -9.05 -18.81 5.36
CA SER A 113 -7.83 -17.98 5.21
C SER A 113 -7.58 -17.46 3.79
N SER A 114 -8.03 -18.18 2.76
CA SER A 114 -7.87 -17.83 1.35
C SER A 114 -8.67 -16.60 0.91
N GLU A 115 -9.72 -16.21 1.64
CA GLU A 115 -10.62 -15.12 1.28
C GLU A 115 -10.27 -13.79 1.97
N MET A 116 -9.37 -13.80 2.96
CA MET A 116 -9.04 -12.62 3.75
C MET A 116 -7.83 -11.87 3.18
N GLN A 117 -8.07 -10.70 2.60
CA GLN A 117 -7.00 -9.80 2.15
C GLN A 117 -5.99 -9.47 3.28
N ALA A 118 -6.43 -9.46 4.53
CA ALA A 118 -5.57 -9.23 5.70
C ALA A 118 -4.43 -10.25 5.80
N MET A 119 -4.67 -11.52 5.42
CA MET A 119 -3.65 -12.57 5.46
C MET A 119 -2.49 -12.36 4.49
N SER A 120 -2.62 -11.48 3.52
CA SER A 120 -1.52 -11.10 2.62
C SER A 120 -0.64 -9.97 3.17
N THR A 121 -1.02 -9.34 4.28
CA THR A 121 -0.29 -8.21 4.86
C THR A 121 0.97 -8.65 5.62
N ILE A 122 1.90 -7.71 5.79
CA ILE A 122 3.12 -7.93 6.59
C ILE A 122 2.69 -8.18 8.04
N GLY A 123 3.28 -9.18 8.64
CA GLY A 123 2.93 -9.70 9.95
C GLY A 123 2.05 -10.93 9.82
N TYR A 124 0.80 -10.79 9.39
CA TYR A 124 -0.15 -11.88 9.28
C TYR A 124 0.31 -12.99 8.34
N ARG A 125 0.84 -12.64 7.17
CA ARG A 125 1.37 -13.61 6.21
C ARG A 125 2.48 -14.47 6.79
N GLN A 126 3.40 -13.87 7.53
CA GLN A 126 4.53 -14.57 8.13
C GLN A 126 4.08 -15.42 9.32
N VAL A 127 3.20 -14.90 10.17
CA VAL A 127 2.63 -15.66 11.28
C VAL A 127 1.83 -16.86 10.75
N ASN A 128 1.06 -16.70 9.68
CA ASN A 128 0.36 -17.82 9.04
C ASN A 128 1.32 -18.93 8.62
N LYS A 129 2.44 -18.61 7.95
CA LYS A 129 3.46 -19.58 7.58
C LYS A 129 4.08 -20.29 8.80
N TYR A 130 4.31 -19.56 9.87
CA TYR A 130 4.82 -20.14 11.11
C TYR A 130 3.80 -21.11 11.75
N LEU A 131 2.54 -20.71 11.84
CA LEU A 131 1.47 -21.56 12.38
C LEU A 131 1.19 -22.80 11.51
N SER A 132 1.44 -22.72 10.19
CA SER A 132 1.38 -23.87 9.28
C SER A 132 2.61 -24.80 9.38
N GLY A 133 3.66 -24.42 10.13
CA GLY A 133 4.88 -25.19 10.23
C GLY A 133 5.85 -25.02 9.05
N ASP A 134 5.60 -24.08 8.14
CA ASP A 134 6.43 -23.87 6.95
C ASP A 134 7.78 -23.20 7.28
N ILE A 135 7.83 -22.41 8.34
CA ILE A 135 9.02 -21.66 8.77
C ILE A 135 9.16 -21.70 10.29
N THR A 136 10.39 -21.47 10.78
CA THR A 136 10.64 -21.35 12.23
C THR A 136 10.18 -20.00 12.78
N PHE A 137 10.05 -19.90 14.10
CA PHE A 137 9.76 -18.62 14.78
C PHE A 137 10.82 -17.55 14.48
N SER A 138 12.09 -17.95 14.44
CA SER A 138 13.20 -17.05 14.07
C SER A 138 13.07 -16.52 12.65
N ASP A 139 12.73 -17.39 11.69
CA ASP A 139 12.54 -16.99 10.29
C ASP A 139 11.32 -16.06 10.15
N MET A 140 10.21 -16.38 10.83
CA MET A 140 9.02 -15.52 10.87
C MET A 140 9.38 -14.11 11.35
N ARG A 141 10.10 -14.02 12.48
CA ARG A 141 10.52 -12.72 13.04
C ARG A 141 11.41 -11.95 12.08
N ASN A 142 12.42 -12.60 11.50
CA ASN A 142 13.34 -11.99 10.56
C ASN A 142 12.64 -11.53 9.27
N ASP A 143 11.72 -12.31 8.75
CA ASP A 143 10.92 -11.97 7.57
C ASP A 143 10.01 -10.76 7.82
N ILE A 144 9.39 -10.66 9.00
CA ILE A 144 8.56 -9.50 9.37
C ILE A 144 9.44 -8.25 9.44
N LEU A 145 10.59 -8.31 10.11
CA LEU A 145 11.54 -7.19 10.22
C LEU A 145 12.01 -6.73 8.83
N SER A 146 12.46 -7.65 8.00
CA SER A 146 12.95 -7.37 6.66
C SER A 146 11.87 -6.73 5.80
N SER A 147 10.67 -7.30 5.77
CA SER A 147 9.53 -6.80 5.00
C SER A 147 9.10 -5.41 5.46
N THR A 148 9.11 -5.15 6.78
CA THR A 148 8.74 -3.84 7.35
C THR A 148 9.79 -2.78 7.05
N ARG A 149 11.09 -3.13 7.11
CA ARG A 149 12.18 -2.22 6.71
C ARG A 149 12.10 -1.86 5.23
N GLN A 150 11.76 -2.82 4.37
CA GLN A 150 11.55 -2.57 2.94
C GLN A 150 10.33 -1.65 2.71
N LEU A 151 9.25 -1.84 3.46
CA LEU A 151 8.09 -0.94 3.40
C LEU A 151 8.47 0.48 3.79
N ALA A 152 9.16 0.67 4.90
CA ALA A 152 9.66 1.97 5.35
C ALA A 152 10.55 2.64 4.29
N LYS A 153 11.48 1.88 3.66
CA LYS A 153 12.31 2.39 2.57
C LYS A 153 11.45 2.90 1.38
N ARG A 154 10.41 2.15 1.00
CA ARG A 154 9.50 2.59 -0.08
C ARG A 154 8.73 3.85 0.30
N GLN A 155 8.26 3.97 1.55
CA GLN A 155 7.60 5.18 2.05
C GLN A 155 8.52 6.40 2.00
N ILE A 156 9.76 6.27 2.45
CA ILE A 156 10.78 7.34 2.38
C ILE A 156 11.04 7.74 0.93
N THR A 157 11.19 6.77 0.04
CA THR A 157 11.40 7.04 -1.40
C THR A 157 10.20 7.80 -1.98
N TRP A 158 8.98 7.38 -1.65
CA TRP A 158 7.76 8.03 -2.11
C TRP A 158 7.65 9.47 -1.59
N LEU A 159 7.92 9.70 -0.31
CA LEU A 159 7.91 11.05 0.30
C LEU A 159 8.89 12.01 -0.38
N ARG A 160 10.07 11.51 -0.81
CA ARG A 160 11.07 12.33 -1.51
C ARG A 160 10.65 12.76 -2.92
N HIS A 161 9.70 12.05 -3.51
CA HIS A 161 9.17 12.33 -4.85
C HIS A 161 7.82 13.09 -4.81
N LEU A 162 7.32 13.41 -3.62
CA LEU A 162 6.14 14.26 -3.49
C LEU A 162 6.52 15.73 -3.69
N ASP A 163 6.00 16.30 -4.78
CA ASP A 163 6.16 17.72 -5.06
C ASP A 163 5.57 18.59 -3.95
N ALA A 164 6.22 19.72 -3.70
CA ALA A 164 5.79 20.72 -2.70
C ALA A 164 5.68 20.20 -1.26
N THR A 165 6.35 19.09 -0.90
CA THR A 165 6.40 18.60 0.48
C THR A 165 7.68 19.05 1.15
N THR A 166 7.58 19.83 2.24
CA THR A 166 8.72 20.19 3.07
C THR A 166 8.98 19.09 4.09
N VAL A 167 10.21 18.58 4.12
CA VAL A 167 10.62 17.50 5.02
C VAL A 167 11.38 18.10 6.21
N TYR A 168 10.93 17.77 7.41
CA TYR A 168 11.54 18.18 8.68
C TYR A 168 12.11 16.98 9.43
N SER A 169 13.09 17.23 10.30
CA SER A 169 13.49 16.26 11.32
C SER A 169 12.50 16.24 12.47
N PHE A 170 12.58 15.21 13.30
CA PHE A 170 11.68 15.09 14.48
C PHE A 170 11.90 16.20 15.52
N SER A 171 13.06 16.85 15.50
CA SER A 171 13.44 17.95 16.42
C SER A 171 13.10 19.36 15.91
N ASP A 172 12.58 19.52 14.69
CA ASP A 172 12.40 20.81 14.05
C ASP A 172 11.05 21.48 14.36
N TYR A 173 10.53 21.32 15.57
CA TYR A 173 9.21 21.84 15.96
C TYR A 173 9.05 23.34 15.68
N ASP A 174 10.04 24.16 16.07
CA ASP A 174 9.99 25.62 15.89
C ASP A 174 9.88 26.03 14.41
N ASN A 175 10.60 25.29 13.53
CA ASN A 175 10.55 25.56 12.10
C ASN A 175 9.23 25.11 11.48
N ILE A 176 8.64 24.04 11.98
CA ILE A 176 7.32 23.55 11.56
C ILE A 176 6.26 24.59 11.95
N GLU A 177 6.29 25.06 13.19
CA GLU A 177 5.34 26.06 13.70
C GLU A 177 5.43 27.38 12.92
N LYS A 178 6.64 27.89 12.69
CA LYS A 178 6.87 29.08 11.86
C LYS A 178 6.32 28.89 10.45
N ARG A 179 6.52 27.72 9.84
CA ARG A 179 6.03 27.44 8.48
C ARG A 179 4.50 27.40 8.43
N ILE A 180 3.86 26.82 9.44
CA ILE A 180 2.41 26.79 9.56
C ILE A 180 1.87 28.21 9.74
N SER A 181 2.44 29.00 10.67
CA SER A 181 2.04 30.37 10.93
C SER A 181 2.14 31.26 9.68
N TYR A 182 3.26 31.19 8.97
CA TYR A 182 3.44 31.89 7.70
C TYR A 182 2.38 31.51 6.66
N PHE A 183 2.11 30.21 6.51
CA PHE A 183 1.07 29.74 5.58
C PHE A 183 -0.34 30.23 5.92
N LEU A 184 -0.64 30.40 7.20
CA LEU A 184 -1.94 30.92 7.66
C LEU A 184 -2.04 32.46 7.52
N GLU A 185 -0.92 33.18 7.59
CA GLU A 185 -0.88 34.64 7.45
C GLU A 185 -0.95 35.09 5.99
N GLU A 186 -0.35 34.35 5.05
CA GLU A 186 -0.45 34.61 3.60
C GLU A 186 -1.91 34.60 3.07
N LYS A 187 -2.87 34.26 3.90
CA LYS A 187 -4.29 34.11 3.55
C LYS A 187 -5.19 35.17 4.17
N LYS A 188 -4.62 36.13 4.88
CA LYS A 188 -5.36 37.33 5.29
C LYS A 188 -5.16 38.45 4.28
#